data_9eca3593f81954e54bf64f9e0dc5e55e
#
_entry.id   9eca3593f81954e54bf64f9e0dc5e55e
#
_cell.length_a   1.000
_cell.length_b   1.000
_cell.length_c   1.000
_cell.angle_alpha   90.00
_cell.angle_beta   90.00
_cell.angle_gamma   90.00
#
_symmetry.space_group_name_H-M   'P 1'
#
loop_
_entity.id
_entity.type
_entity.pdbx_description
1 polymer ?
#
loop_
_entity_poly.entity_id
_entity_poly.type
_entity_poly.pdbx_seq_one_letter_code
_entity_poly.pdbx_strand_id
1 'polypeptide(L)'
;AHRHSVGTDNKPRRLREITGDAEERIPLSIGEFSRVLGGGIVPGSLVLIGGDPGIGKSTLMLQMALEMAKTETVLYVSGEESERQIKMRAMRLLRKQDGDIEGLPDDLLLLTETNMEAILHHVKEVDPGLLIVDSIQTIYLPDLKSAAGSVTQVRECSSRLREVAKMSELAIFVIGHVTKEGAIAGPR
;
A
#
# COMPACT_ATOMS: atom_id res chain seq x y z
N ALA A 1 -26.44 -9.09 11.72
CA ALA A 1 -26.84 -9.16 10.31
C ALA A 1 -27.38 -7.78 9.90
N HIS A 2 -26.53 -6.85 9.49
CA HIS A 2 -26.95 -5.62 8.84
C HIS A 2 -26.46 -5.64 7.40
N ARG A 3 -27.39 -5.98 6.47
CA ARG A 3 -27.19 -5.75 5.04
C ARG A 3 -27.30 -4.24 4.82
N HIS A 4 -26.19 -3.59 4.55
CA HIS A 4 -26.21 -2.26 3.94
C HIS A 4 -26.51 -2.45 2.46
N SER A 5 -27.74 -2.14 2.06
CA SER A 5 -28.12 -1.98 0.66
C SER A 5 -27.46 -0.69 0.15
N VAL A 6 -26.45 -0.84 -0.69
CA VAL A 6 -25.87 0.27 -1.45
C VAL A 6 -26.85 0.67 -2.55
N GLY A 7 -27.83 1.47 -2.18
CA GLY A 7 -28.58 2.28 -3.13
C GLY A 7 -27.82 3.57 -3.35
N THR A 8 -26.90 3.59 -4.30
CA THR A 8 -26.22 4.82 -4.71
C THR A 8 -27.20 5.70 -5.45
N ASP A 9 -27.86 6.62 -4.74
CA ASP A 9 -28.55 7.74 -5.38
C ASP A 9 -27.48 8.72 -5.91
N ASN A 10 -26.93 8.41 -7.09
CA ASN A 10 -25.82 9.10 -7.76
C ASN A 10 -26.27 10.45 -8.35
N LYS A 11 -27.07 11.24 -7.63
CA LYS A 11 -27.47 12.59 -8.05
C LYS A 11 -26.41 13.61 -7.64
N PRO A 12 -26.13 14.60 -8.47
CA PRO A 12 -25.28 15.72 -8.08
C PRO A 12 -25.84 16.42 -6.82
N ARG A 13 -24.99 16.60 -5.82
CA ARG A 13 -25.32 17.31 -4.58
C ARG A 13 -24.47 18.55 -4.44
N ARG A 14 -25.00 19.60 -3.83
CA ARG A 14 -24.21 20.78 -3.52
C ARG A 14 -23.21 20.46 -2.43
N LEU A 15 -21.95 20.87 -2.60
CA LEU A 15 -20.86 20.57 -1.64
C LEU A 15 -21.26 20.97 -0.19
N ARG A 16 -21.93 22.11 0.00
CA ARG A 16 -22.41 22.56 1.32
C ARG A 16 -23.47 21.66 1.98
N GLU A 17 -24.10 20.77 1.21
CA GLU A 17 -25.13 19.85 1.67
C GLU A 17 -24.54 18.45 2.01
N ILE A 18 -23.25 18.28 1.75
CA ILE A 18 -22.52 17.06 2.12
C ILE A 18 -22.05 17.26 3.55
N THR A 19 -22.75 16.63 4.47
CA THR A 19 -22.30 16.52 5.86
C THR A 19 -21.28 15.38 5.89
N GLY A 20 -20.00 15.70 6.01
CA GLY A 20 -18.93 14.76 6.28
C GLY A 20 -18.51 14.93 7.72
N ASP A 21 -18.59 13.90 8.52
CA ASP A 21 -17.80 13.82 9.73
C ASP A 21 -16.33 13.85 9.30
N ALA A 22 -15.47 14.47 10.09
CA ALA A 22 -14.04 14.47 9.80
C ALA A 22 -13.61 13.01 9.66
N GLU A 23 -13.14 12.63 8.46
CA GLU A 23 -12.61 11.27 8.25
C GLU A 23 -11.55 11.00 9.31
N GLU A 24 -11.77 9.99 10.15
CA GLU A 24 -10.76 9.54 11.08
C GLU A 24 -9.55 9.06 10.27
N ARG A 25 -8.46 9.79 10.39
CA ARG A 25 -7.21 9.46 9.70
C ARG A 25 -6.37 8.57 10.60
N ILE A 26 -5.76 7.54 10.02
CA ILE A 26 -4.75 6.74 10.71
C ILE A 26 -3.50 7.63 10.86
N PRO A 27 -3.07 7.96 12.09
CA PRO A 27 -1.97 8.89 12.31
C PRO A 27 -0.65 8.28 11.83
N LEU A 28 0.23 9.13 11.27
CA LEU A 28 1.57 8.77 10.83
C LEU A 28 2.61 9.43 11.72
N SER A 29 3.52 8.65 12.28
CA SER A 29 4.62 9.14 13.11
C SER A 29 5.75 9.80 12.31
N ILE A 30 5.85 9.54 10.98
CA ILE A 30 6.82 10.17 10.11
C ILE A 30 6.31 11.56 9.71
N GLY A 31 6.76 12.61 10.42
CA GLY A 31 6.18 13.96 10.38
C GLY A 31 6.11 14.58 8.98
N GLU A 32 7.13 14.45 8.14
CA GLU A 32 7.09 14.99 6.78
C GLU A 32 6.12 14.23 5.88
N PHE A 33 6.05 12.92 6.02
CA PHE A 33 5.11 12.09 5.28
C PHE A 33 3.67 12.35 5.72
N SER A 34 3.44 12.50 7.03
CA SER A 34 2.15 12.92 7.59
C SER A 34 1.71 14.27 7.02
N ARG A 35 2.63 15.24 6.90
CA ARG A 35 2.33 16.56 6.33
C ARG A 35 1.91 16.48 4.87
N VAL A 36 2.60 15.66 4.05
CA VAL A 36 2.26 15.46 2.63
C VAL A 36 0.88 14.83 2.47
N LEU A 37 0.52 13.90 3.36
CA LEU A 37 -0.78 13.23 3.35
C LEU A 37 -1.89 14.00 4.10
N GLY A 38 -1.62 15.23 4.54
CA GLY A 38 -2.61 16.07 5.19
C GLY A 38 -2.99 15.63 6.62
N GLY A 39 -2.05 15.04 7.35
CA GLY A 39 -2.19 14.69 8.78
C GLY A 39 -2.39 13.20 9.06
N GLY A 40 -2.41 12.34 8.05
CA GLY A 40 -2.56 10.89 8.22
C GLY A 40 -3.10 10.18 6.99
N ILE A 41 -3.25 8.88 7.09
CA ILE A 41 -3.78 8.03 6.01
C ILE A 41 -5.30 7.99 6.11
N VAL A 42 -5.97 8.20 4.99
CA VAL A 42 -7.43 8.06 4.90
C VAL A 42 -7.76 6.57 4.68
N PRO A 43 -8.59 5.93 5.51
CA PRO A 43 -9.08 4.58 5.26
C PRO A 43 -9.73 4.47 3.87
N GLY A 44 -9.55 3.35 3.21
CA GLY A 44 -10.07 3.15 1.85
C GLY A 44 -9.33 3.92 0.76
N SER A 45 -8.21 4.59 1.08
CA SER A 45 -7.39 5.30 0.10
C SER A 45 -6.35 4.40 -0.55
N LEU A 46 -6.01 4.71 -1.81
CA LEU A 46 -4.86 4.14 -2.50
C LEU A 46 -3.87 5.25 -2.83
N VAL A 47 -2.66 5.14 -2.27
CA VAL A 47 -1.57 6.10 -2.42
C VAL A 47 -0.47 5.50 -3.29
N LEU A 48 -0.12 6.17 -4.39
CA LEU A 48 0.97 5.77 -5.26
C LEU A 48 2.26 6.51 -4.87
N ILE A 49 3.31 5.76 -4.59
CA ILE A 49 4.67 6.27 -4.35
C ILE A 49 5.49 6.05 -5.62
N GLY A 50 5.55 7.08 -6.44
CA GLY A 50 6.29 7.07 -7.71
C GLY A 50 7.70 7.63 -7.59
N GLY A 51 8.58 7.20 -8.48
CA GLY A 51 9.94 7.75 -8.60
C GLY A 51 10.91 6.78 -9.27
N ASP A 52 12.12 7.26 -9.59
CA ASP A 52 13.16 6.46 -10.23
C ASP A 52 13.56 5.25 -9.37
N PRO A 53 13.99 4.14 -9.98
CA PRO A 53 14.57 3.02 -9.25
C PRO A 53 15.76 3.47 -8.38
N GLY A 54 15.89 2.89 -7.18
CA GLY A 54 17.04 3.13 -6.31
C GLY A 54 17.00 4.42 -5.47
N ILE A 55 15.97 5.27 -5.58
CA ILE A 55 15.88 6.53 -4.77
C ILE A 55 15.41 6.32 -3.33
N GLY A 56 15.20 5.08 -2.91
CA GLY A 56 14.85 4.76 -1.52
C GLY A 56 13.36 4.58 -1.23
N LYS A 57 12.48 4.46 -2.24
CA LYS A 57 11.02 4.26 -2.05
C LYS A 57 10.70 3.07 -1.15
N SER A 58 11.25 1.89 -1.46
CA SER A 58 11.05 0.66 -0.67
C SER A 58 11.59 0.80 0.76
N THR A 59 12.68 1.54 0.95
CA THR A 59 13.24 1.83 2.28
C THR A 59 12.31 2.73 3.10
N LEU A 60 11.79 3.78 2.47
CA LEU A 60 10.81 4.69 3.10
C LEU A 60 9.52 3.94 3.47
N MET A 61 9.01 3.09 2.57
CA MET A 61 7.80 2.32 2.83
C MET A 61 8.01 1.26 3.91
N LEU A 62 9.19 0.62 3.96
CA LEU A 62 9.51 -0.31 5.04
C LEU A 62 9.65 0.40 6.38
N GLN A 63 10.25 1.60 6.41
CA GLN A 63 10.32 2.42 7.63
C GLN A 63 8.91 2.81 8.10
N MET A 64 8.03 3.21 7.19
CA MET A 64 6.63 3.48 7.51
C MET A 64 5.92 2.24 8.03
N ALA A 65 6.13 1.08 7.40
CA ALA A 65 5.56 -0.19 7.83
C ALA A 65 5.96 -0.55 9.25
N LEU A 66 7.24 -0.39 9.60
CA LEU A 66 7.77 -0.64 10.95
C LEU A 66 7.12 0.28 12.00
N GLU A 67 6.90 1.53 11.68
CA GLU A 67 6.23 2.47 12.59
C GLU A 67 4.74 2.17 12.72
N MET A 68 4.05 1.92 11.60
CA MET A 68 2.61 1.64 11.60
C MET A 68 2.28 0.32 12.30
N ALA A 69 3.16 -0.68 12.18
CA ALA A 69 2.98 -1.99 12.82
C ALA A 69 3.09 -1.96 14.36
N LYS A 70 3.33 -0.80 14.96
CA LYS A 70 3.23 -0.60 16.41
C LYS A 70 1.78 -0.44 16.89
N THR A 71 0.87 -0.09 15.99
CA THR A 71 -0.54 0.22 16.31
C THR A 71 -1.54 -0.47 15.41
N GLU A 72 -1.12 -0.93 14.24
CA GLU A 72 -1.97 -1.50 13.19
C GLU A 72 -1.34 -2.77 12.62
N THR A 73 -2.15 -3.73 12.19
CA THR A 73 -1.63 -4.86 11.41
C THR A 73 -1.26 -4.40 10.01
N VAL A 74 0.00 -4.59 9.63
CA VAL A 74 0.54 -4.19 8.32
C VAL A 74 0.92 -5.43 7.52
N LEU A 75 0.39 -5.53 6.30
CA LEU A 75 0.81 -6.53 5.32
C LEU A 75 1.71 -5.88 4.27
N TYR A 76 2.99 -6.27 4.25
CA TYR A 76 3.97 -5.83 3.27
C TYR A 76 4.16 -6.91 2.20
N VAL A 77 3.72 -6.62 0.98
CA VAL A 77 3.86 -7.51 -0.18
C VAL A 77 5.04 -7.08 -1.02
N SER A 78 5.97 -8.00 -1.27
CA SER A 78 7.13 -7.77 -2.13
C SER A 78 7.17 -8.77 -3.28
N GLY A 79 7.30 -8.25 -4.51
CA GLY A 79 7.54 -9.05 -5.71
C GLY A 79 8.98 -9.00 -6.22
N GLU A 80 9.85 -8.20 -5.59
CA GLU A 80 11.23 -8.00 -6.05
C GLU A 80 12.27 -8.58 -5.10
N GLU A 81 12.03 -8.47 -3.80
CA GLU A 81 12.99 -8.88 -2.77
C GLU A 81 12.51 -10.07 -1.98
N SER A 82 13.46 -10.91 -1.56
CA SER A 82 13.20 -12.04 -0.66
C SER A 82 12.93 -11.55 0.78
N GLU A 83 12.20 -12.35 1.53
CA GLU A 83 11.91 -12.11 2.96
C GLU A 83 13.18 -11.81 3.76
N ARG A 84 14.26 -12.55 3.48
CA ARG A 84 15.55 -12.35 4.16
C ARG A 84 16.15 -10.98 3.87
N GLN A 85 16.08 -10.49 2.63
CA GLN A 85 16.60 -9.17 2.24
C GLN A 85 15.81 -8.06 2.94
N ILE A 86 14.48 -8.18 2.96
CA ILE A 86 13.61 -7.21 3.63
C ILE A 86 13.86 -7.22 5.14
N LYS A 87 13.95 -8.40 5.77
CA LYS A 87 14.28 -8.53 7.19
C LYS A 87 15.62 -7.87 7.53
N MET A 88 16.66 -8.11 6.73
CA MET A 88 17.97 -7.48 6.95
C MET A 88 17.91 -5.96 6.82
N ARG A 89 17.07 -5.43 5.92
CA ARG A 89 16.85 -3.99 5.77
C ARG A 89 16.09 -3.45 6.98
N ALA A 90 15.03 -4.12 7.43
CA ALA A 90 14.28 -3.75 8.63
C ALA A 90 15.18 -3.67 9.86
N MET A 91 16.03 -4.67 10.09
CA MET A 91 16.98 -4.68 11.19
C MET A 91 17.98 -3.52 11.14
N ARG A 92 18.39 -3.07 9.95
CA ARG A 92 19.24 -1.88 9.80
C ARG A 92 18.51 -0.59 10.13
N LEU A 93 17.24 -0.49 9.78
CA LEU A 93 16.39 0.67 10.10
C LEU A 93 16.09 0.79 11.60
N LEU A 94 15.98 -0.34 12.28
CA LEU A 94 15.72 -0.39 13.73
C LEU A 94 16.97 -0.23 14.61
N ARG A 95 18.17 -0.20 14.01
CA ARG A 95 19.41 0.00 14.76
C ARG A 95 19.50 1.45 15.24
N LYS A 96 19.55 1.65 16.54
CA LYS A 96 19.76 2.93 17.19
C LYS A 96 21.22 3.37 17.09
N GLN A 97 21.46 4.65 17.35
CA GLN A 97 22.83 5.24 17.31
C GLN A 97 23.76 4.67 18.39
N ASP A 98 23.20 4.18 19.50
CA ASP A 98 23.90 3.50 20.60
C ASP A 98 24.22 2.02 20.32
N GLY A 99 23.78 1.51 19.17
CA GLY A 99 24.00 0.13 18.75
C GLY A 99 22.90 -0.84 19.17
N ASP A 100 21.97 -0.43 20.00
CA ASP A 100 20.81 -1.23 20.36
C ASP A 100 19.88 -1.38 19.15
N ILE A 101 19.17 -2.52 19.10
CA ILE A 101 18.19 -2.81 18.05
C ILE A 101 16.81 -2.83 18.69
N GLU A 102 15.94 -1.95 18.23
CA GLU A 102 14.51 -2.06 18.56
C GLU A 102 13.96 -3.38 18.00
N GLY A 103 13.14 -4.08 18.76
CA GLY A 103 12.54 -5.34 18.32
C GLY A 103 11.68 -5.16 17.06
N LEU A 104 11.63 -6.17 16.19
CA LEU A 104 10.70 -6.19 15.08
C LEU A 104 9.26 -6.23 15.63
N PRO A 105 8.33 -5.40 15.13
CA PRO A 105 6.94 -5.47 15.55
C PRO A 105 6.29 -6.78 15.09
N ASP A 106 5.48 -7.39 15.95
CA ASP A 106 4.78 -8.65 15.66
C ASP A 106 3.71 -8.50 14.59
N ASP A 107 3.11 -7.31 14.49
CA ASP A 107 2.02 -6.99 13.55
C ASP A 107 2.51 -6.54 12.17
N LEU A 108 3.81 -6.67 11.85
CA LEU A 108 4.34 -6.52 10.51
C LEU A 108 4.47 -7.89 9.83
N LEU A 109 3.53 -8.19 8.93
CA LEU A 109 3.53 -9.41 8.15
C LEU A 109 4.14 -9.15 6.77
N LEU A 110 4.94 -10.10 6.30
CA LEU A 110 5.62 -10.05 5.01
C LEU A 110 5.12 -11.18 4.11
N LEU A 111 4.77 -10.84 2.88
CA LEU A 111 4.35 -11.78 1.85
C LEU A 111 5.20 -11.58 0.59
N THR A 112 5.89 -12.63 0.14
CA THR A 112 6.60 -12.65 -1.14
C THR A 112 5.73 -13.34 -2.19
N GLU A 113 4.86 -12.57 -2.85
CA GLU A 113 3.89 -13.05 -3.84
C GLU A 113 3.70 -12.01 -4.95
N THR A 114 3.45 -12.47 -6.17
CA THR A 114 3.22 -11.64 -7.35
C THR A 114 1.87 -11.86 -8.00
N ASN A 115 1.20 -12.96 -7.68
CA ASN A 115 -0.16 -13.22 -8.15
C ASN A 115 -1.17 -12.39 -7.34
N MET A 116 -1.88 -11.49 -8.01
CA MET A 116 -2.87 -10.60 -7.37
C MET A 116 -3.97 -11.37 -6.64
N GLU A 117 -4.45 -12.49 -7.17
CA GLU A 117 -5.53 -13.25 -6.53
C GLU A 117 -5.06 -13.89 -5.22
N ALA A 118 -3.82 -14.42 -5.20
CA ALA A 118 -3.21 -14.95 -3.98
C ALA A 118 -2.99 -13.84 -2.95
N ILE A 119 -2.50 -12.66 -3.38
CA ILE A 119 -2.35 -11.49 -2.51
C ILE A 119 -3.69 -11.10 -1.88
N LEU A 120 -4.76 -10.99 -2.68
CA LEU A 120 -6.08 -10.62 -2.18
C LEU A 120 -6.70 -11.69 -1.27
N HIS A 121 -6.36 -12.96 -1.48
CA HIS A 121 -6.74 -14.04 -0.56
C HIS A 121 -6.11 -13.82 0.83
N HIS A 122 -4.81 -13.58 0.88
CA HIS A 122 -4.10 -13.30 2.14
C HIS A 122 -4.56 -12.00 2.80
N VAL A 123 -4.88 -10.96 2.02
CA VAL A 123 -5.49 -9.73 2.56
C VAL A 123 -6.77 -10.03 3.33
N LYS A 124 -7.63 -10.93 2.81
CA LYS A 124 -8.88 -11.32 3.49
C LYS A 124 -8.63 -12.16 4.75
N GLU A 125 -7.59 -13.00 4.76
CA GLU A 125 -7.24 -13.83 5.91
C GLU A 125 -6.61 -13.02 7.04
N VAL A 126 -5.72 -12.08 6.68
CA VAL A 126 -4.98 -11.25 7.63
C VAL A 126 -5.82 -10.09 8.16
N ASP A 127 -6.73 -9.55 7.32
CA ASP A 127 -7.54 -8.35 7.58
C ASP A 127 -6.68 -7.16 8.08
N PRO A 128 -5.64 -6.74 7.30
CA PRO A 128 -4.71 -5.71 7.74
C PRO A 128 -5.36 -4.32 7.72
N GLY A 129 -4.92 -3.44 8.61
CA GLY A 129 -5.25 -2.00 8.57
C GLY A 129 -4.51 -1.25 7.47
N LEU A 130 -3.34 -1.79 7.04
CA LEU A 130 -2.51 -1.20 5.99
C LEU A 130 -1.92 -2.29 5.09
N LEU A 131 -2.06 -2.13 3.77
CA LEU A 131 -1.40 -2.94 2.75
C LEU A 131 -0.33 -2.11 2.02
N ILE A 132 0.88 -2.65 1.90
CA ILE A 132 1.95 -2.07 1.08
C ILE A 132 2.30 -3.05 -0.04
N VAL A 133 2.35 -2.58 -1.28
CA VAL A 133 2.72 -3.36 -2.47
C VAL A 133 3.99 -2.80 -3.10
N ASP A 134 5.06 -3.59 -3.10
CA ASP A 134 6.39 -3.24 -3.61
C ASP A 134 6.88 -4.29 -4.64
N SER A 135 6.71 -4.06 -5.94
CA SER A 135 6.13 -2.92 -6.64
C SER A 135 4.93 -3.36 -7.50
N ILE A 136 4.16 -2.41 -8.01
CA ILE A 136 3.02 -2.70 -8.90
C ILE A 136 3.46 -3.37 -10.19
N GLN A 137 4.70 -3.16 -10.64
CA GLN A 137 5.24 -3.75 -11.86
C GLN A 137 5.50 -5.25 -11.75
N THR A 138 5.62 -5.78 -10.55
CA THR A 138 5.86 -7.22 -10.33
C THR A 138 4.56 -8.00 -10.16
N ILE A 139 3.47 -7.32 -9.82
CA ILE A 139 2.17 -7.95 -9.59
C ILE A 139 1.45 -8.19 -10.92
N TYR A 140 0.76 -9.32 -11.02
CA TYR A 140 -0.01 -9.68 -12.21
C TYR A 140 -1.34 -10.34 -11.88
N LEU A 141 -2.30 -10.17 -12.79
CA LEU A 141 -3.56 -10.92 -12.85
C LEU A 141 -3.37 -12.10 -13.80
N PRO A 142 -3.59 -13.36 -13.34
CA PRO A 142 -3.31 -14.55 -14.15
C PRO A 142 -4.21 -14.67 -15.40
N ASP A 143 -5.40 -14.11 -15.36
CA ASP A 143 -6.34 -14.13 -16.48
C ASP A 143 -5.94 -13.22 -17.65
N LEU A 144 -5.01 -12.30 -17.44
CA LEU A 144 -4.50 -11.41 -18.48
C LEU A 144 -3.29 -12.03 -19.19
N LYS A 145 -3.35 -12.12 -20.51
CA LYS A 145 -2.25 -12.69 -21.33
C LYS A 145 -1.00 -11.81 -21.41
N SER A 146 -1.06 -10.59 -20.93
CA SER A 146 0.07 -9.66 -20.94
C SER A 146 1.06 -9.95 -19.81
N ALA A 147 2.34 -9.70 -20.04
CA ALA A 147 3.40 -9.91 -19.04
C ALA A 147 3.25 -8.96 -17.84
N ALA A 148 3.72 -9.38 -16.66
CA ALA A 148 3.85 -8.51 -15.50
C ALA A 148 4.65 -7.25 -15.87
N GLY A 149 4.29 -6.10 -15.28
CA GLY A 149 4.91 -4.81 -15.59
C GLY A 149 4.43 -4.16 -16.89
N SER A 150 3.68 -4.85 -17.75
CA SER A 150 3.03 -4.20 -18.91
C SER A 150 2.02 -3.14 -18.45
N VAL A 151 1.78 -2.14 -19.29
CA VAL A 151 0.82 -1.06 -19.01
C VAL A 151 -0.57 -1.63 -18.69
N THR A 152 -0.99 -2.68 -19.40
CA THR A 152 -2.26 -3.36 -19.16
C THR A 152 -2.31 -3.99 -17.78
N GLN A 153 -1.31 -4.78 -17.40
CA GLN A 153 -1.23 -5.40 -16.08
C GLN A 153 -1.21 -4.36 -14.96
N VAL A 154 -0.35 -3.34 -15.07
CA VAL A 154 -0.24 -2.27 -14.07
C VAL A 154 -1.57 -1.55 -13.88
N ARG A 155 -2.27 -1.24 -14.98
CA ARG A 155 -3.57 -0.58 -14.93
C ARG A 155 -4.64 -1.43 -14.26
N GLU A 156 -4.75 -2.68 -14.67
CA GLU A 156 -5.79 -3.59 -14.15
C GLU A 156 -5.51 -3.97 -12.68
N CYS A 157 -4.25 -4.24 -12.31
CA CYS A 157 -3.86 -4.46 -10.92
C CYS A 157 -4.14 -3.23 -10.04
N SER A 158 -3.81 -2.02 -10.51
CA SER A 158 -4.11 -0.78 -9.78
C SER A 158 -5.62 -0.55 -9.63
N SER A 159 -6.41 -0.87 -10.66
CA SER A 159 -7.87 -0.79 -10.58
C SER A 159 -8.44 -1.75 -9.54
N ARG A 160 -7.92 -2.97 -9.51
CA ARG A 160 -8.35 -4.00 -8.55
C ARG A 160 -8.00 -3.61 -7.11
N LEU A 161 -6.79 -3.13 -6.87
CA LEU A 161 -6.38 -2.64 -5.55
C LEU A 161 -7.26 -1.47 -5.07
N ARG A 162 -7.58 -0.52 -5.97
CA ARG A 162 -8.46 0.61 -5.65
C ARG A 162 -9.87 0.16 -5.30
N GLU A 163 -10.40 -0.83 -6.00
CA GLU A 163 -11.70 -1.41 -5.69
C GLU A 163 -11.71 -2.03 -4.29
N VAL A 164 -10.69 -2.84 -3.97
CA VAL A 164 -10.54 -3.46 -2.65
C VAL A 164 -10.39 -2.40 -1.57
N ALA A 165 -9.54 -1.38 -1.78
CA ALA A 165 -9.39 -0.28 -0.83
C ALA A 165 -10.74 0.33 -0.45
N LYS A 166 -11.56 0.68 -1.43
CA LYS A 166 -12.88 1.29 -1.23
C LYS A 166 -13.90 0.37 -0.56
N MET A 167 -13.87 -0.93 -0.91
CA MET A 167 -14.86 -1.89 -0.39
C MET A 167 -14.58 -2.33 1.04
N SER A 168 -13.31 -2.37 1.43
CA SER A 168 -12.84 -2.87 2.74
C SER A 168 -12.36 -1.75 3.67
N GLU A 169 -12.44 -0.49 3.24
CA GLU A 169 -11.84 0.67 3.95
C GLU A 169 -10.34 0.49 4.23
N LEU A 170 -9.67 -0.41 3.47
CA LEU A 170 -8.27 -0.72 3.59
C LEU A 170 -7.41 0.41 3.01
N ALA A 171 -6.49 0.95 3.79
CA ALA A 171 -5.47 1.85 3.28
C ALA A 171 -4.42 1.06 2.48
N ILE A 172 -4.13 1.48 1.24
CA ILE A 172 -3.18 0.79 0.37
C ILE A 172 -2.11 1.76 -0.12
N PHE A 173 -0.83 1.40 0.08
CA PHE A 173 0.32 2.06 -0.54
C PHE A 173 0.89 1.18 -1.62
N VAL A 174 1.13 1.77 -2.79
CA VAL A 174 1.67 1.08 -3.95
C VAL A 174 2.93 1.78 -4.41
N ILE A 175 4.04 1.05 -4.47
CA ILE A 175 5.28 1.55 -5.06
C ILE A 175 5.22 1.33 -6.58
N GLY A 176 5.54 2.39 -7.33
CA GLY A 176 5.65 2.36 -8.79
C GLY A 176 6.97 2.97 -9.26
N HIS A 177 7.58 2.34 -10.27
CA HIS A 177 8.70 2.93 -10.97
C HIS A 177 8.15 3.82 -12.10
N VAL A 178 8.47 5.11 -12.07
CA VAL A 178 8.16 6.06 -13.13
C VAL A 178 9.39 6.24 -14.01
N THR A 179 9.20 6.25 -15.32
CA THR A 179 10.27 6.61 -16.26
C THR A 179 10.55 8.11 -16.19
N LYS A 180 11.72 8.54 -16.69
CA LYS A 180 12.10 9.97 -16.81
C LYS A 180 11.09 10.80 -17.61
N GLU A 181 10.22 10.16 -18.38
CA GLU A 181 9.15 10.79 -19.16
C GLU A 181 7.83 10.92 -18.37
N GLY A 182 7.83 10.59 -17.07
CA GLY A 182 6.65 10.72 -16.19
C GLY A 182 5.57 9.63 -16.40
N ALA A 183 5.84 8.63 -17.23
CA ALA A 183 4.97 7.48 -17.40
C ALA A 183 5.33 6.37 -16.40
N ILE A 184 4.33 5.66 -15.90
CA ILE A 184 4.58 4.43 -15.13
C ILE A 184 5.30 3.46 -16.05
N ALA A 185 6.52 3.02 -15.65
CA ALA A 185 7.33 2.15 -16.46
C ALA A 185 6.59 0.81 -16.73
N GLY A 186 6.28 0.61 -18.00
CA GLY A 186 5.89 -0.66 -18.56
C GLY A 186 6.82 -0.96 -19.75
N PRO A 187 6.95 -2.23 -20.18
CA PRO A 187 7.71 -2.54 -21.38
C PRO A 187 7.11 -1.82 -22.58
N ARG A 188 7.98 -1.27 -23.44
CA ARG A 188 7.62 -0.74 -24.76
C ARG A 188 7.25 -1.88 -25.70
#